data_03c566f11de806b8e5f1fce387b8d86a
#
_entry.id   03c566f11de806b8e5f1fce387b8d86a
#
_cell.length_a   1.000
_cell.length_b   1.000
_cell.length_c   1.000
_cell.angle_alpha   90.00
_cell.angle_beta   90.00
_cell.angle_gamma   90.00
#
_symmetry.space_group_name_H-M   'P 1'
#
loop_
_entity.id
_entity.type
_entity.pdbx_description
1 polymer ?
#
loop_
_entity_poly.entity_id
_entity_poly.type
_entity_poly.pdbx_seq_one_letter_code
_entity_poly.pdbx_strand_id
1 'polypeptide(L)'
;DIEEEARAAGVTAFCEKPLFLSELRRVLAEPYGAEPACKPAQPAAAELRGKKLLLVEDNALNRELALEILKEAGFTVDTAEDGEIAVQKMKQAAPGQYDLILMDIQMPKMDGYEATRQIRALPDAAKAGIPIFAMTANAFEEDRQNALKAGMDGHIAKPLDIPHLLQVLTDVLK
;
A
#
# COMPACT_ATOMS: atom_id res chain seq x y z
N ASP A 1 11.25 -37.69 -1.82
CA ASP A 1 10.99 -36.30 -1.44
C ASP A 1 11.40 -35.41 -2.62
N ILE A 2 10.49 -34.58 -3.13
CA ILE A 2 10.68 -33.81 -4.37
C ILE A 2 11.90 -32.86 -4.24
N GLU A 3 12.17 -32.39 -3.03
CA GLU A 3 13.32 -31.52 -2.77
C GLU A 3 14.67 -32.24 -2.90
N GLU A 4 14.76 -33.48 -2.45
CA GLU A 4 15.98 -34.28 -2.57
C GLU A 4 16.28 -34.66 -4.01
N GLU A 5 15.26 -35.04 -4.78
CA GLU A 5 15.43 -35.36 -6.21
C GLU A 5 15.81 -34.14 -7.03
N ALA A 6 15.26 -32.97 -6.74
CA ALA A 6 15.59 -31.74 -7.43
C ALA A 6 17.01 -31.26 -7.10
N ARG A 7 17.48 -31.40 -5.85
CA ARG A 7 18.88 -31.09 -5.47
C ARG A 7 19.88 -31.99 -6.16
N ALA A 8 19.54 -33.27 -6.30
CA ALA A 8 20.35 -34.22 -7.04
C ALA A 8 20.43 -33.89 -8.54
N ALA A 9 19.42 -33.22 -9.09
CA ALA A 9 19.40 -32.73 -10.47
C ALA A 9 20.05 -31.36 -10.67
N GLY A 10 20.65 -30.76 -9.62
CA GLY A 10 21.38 -29.51 -9.70
C GLY A 10 20.58 -28.26 -9.40
N VAL A 11 19.37 -28.39 -8.81
CA VAL A 11 18.58 -27.27 -8.32
C VAL A 11 19.21 -26.72 -7.04
N THR A 12 19.61 -25.47 -7.04
CA THR A 12 20.33 -24.83 -5.93
C THR A 12 19.43 -24.16 -4.90
N ALA A 13 18.18 -23.86 -5.27
CA ALA A 13 17.21 -23.21 -4.38
C ALA A 13 15.76 -23.47 -4.80
N PHE A 14 14.85 -23.40 -3.83
CA PHE A 14 13.42 -23.57 -4.02
C PHE A 14 12.68 -22.28 -3.66
N CYS A 15 11.63 -21.98 -4.40
CA CYS A 15 10.76 -20.84 -4.14
C CYS A 15 9.29 -21.29 -4.22
N GLU A 16 8.52 -21.02 -3.19
CA GLU A 16 7.11 -21.37 -3.15
C GLU A 16 6.28 -20.38 -3.99
N LYS A 17 5.21 -20.85 -4.57
CA LYS A 17 4.21 -19.99 -5.23
C LYS A 17 3.12 -19.59 -4.22
N PRO A 18 2.69 -18.33 -4.23
CA PRO A 18 2.99 -17.24 -5.16
C PRO A 18 4.38 -16.62 -4.94
N LEU A 19 5.07 -16.30 -6.03
CA LEU A 19 6.41 -15.72 -6.02
C LEU A 19 6.39 -14.26 -5.56
N PHE A 20 6.87 -14.01 -4.37
CA PHE A 20 7.08 -12.65 -3.87
C PHE A 20 8.49 -12.15 -4.22
N LEU A 21 8.60 -10.89 -4.60
CA LEU A 21 9.87 -10.29 -4.99
C LEU A 21 10.91 -10.33 -3.87
N SER A 22 10.46 -10.20 -2.62
CA SER A 22 11.27 -10.33 -1.41
C SER A 22 11.86 -11.71 -1.25
N GLU A 23 11.06 -12.75 -1.50
CA GLU A 23 11.48 -14.15 -1.41
C GLU A 23 12.42 -14.54 -2.54
N LEU A 24 12.13 -14.06 -3.76
CA LEU A 24 13.02 -14.22 -4.90
C LEU A 24 14.39 -13.57 -4.66
N ARG A 25 14.41 -12.37 -4.09
CA ARG A 25 15.67 -11.69 -3.71
C ARG A 25 16.44 -12.47 -2.64
N ARG A 26 15.76 -13.03 -1.63
CA ARG A 26 16.37 -13.86 -0.60
C ARG A 26 17.03 -15.10 -1.20
N VAL A 27 16.27 -15.83 -2.00
CA VAL A 27 16.73 -17.08 -2.64
C VAL A 27 17.90 -16.84 -3.61
N LEU A 28 17.92 -15.72 -4.34
CA LEU A 28 19.00 -15.36 -5.25
C LEU A 28 20.25 -14.83 -4.51
N ALA A 29 20.10 -14.32 -3.29
CA ALA A 29 21.23 -13.84 -2.50
C ALA A 29 22.00 -14.98 -1.78
N GLU A 30 21.30 -16.06 -1.39
CA GLU A 30 21.89 -17.18 -0.64
C GLU A 30 23.08 -17.87 -1.33
N PRO A 31 23.08 -18.14 -2.65
CA PRO A 31 24.20 -18.84 -3.30
C PRO A 31 25.48 -18.02 -3.42
N TYR A 32 25.41 -16.71 -3.24
CA TYR A 32 26.55 -15.79 -3.46
C TYR A 32 27.12 -15.20 -2.17
N GLY A 33 26.73 -15.70 -1.00
CA GLY A 33 27.30 -15.29 0.28
C GLY A 33 27.09 -13.80 0.62
N ALA A 34 26.16 -13.14 -0.04
CA ALA A 34 25.72 -11.83 0.39
C ALA A 34 24.86 -12.02 1.64
N GLU A 35 25.41 -11.73 2.81
CA GLU A 35 24.58 -11.53 4.00
C GLU A 35 23.43 -10.59 3.60
N PRO A 36 22.18 -10.87 4.04
CA PRO A 36 21.11 -9.90 3.90
C PRO A 36 21.57 -8.66 4.64
N ALA A 37 22.10 -7.70 3.89
CA ALA A 37 22.40 -6.39 4.44
C ALA A 37 21.07 -5.91 5.03
N CYS A 38 21.02 -5.94 6.36
CA CYS A 38 20.03 -5.24 7.11
C CYS A 38 20.14 -3.80 6.61
N LYS A 39 19.30 -3.42 5.65
CA LYS A 39 19.30 -2.05 5.16
C LYS A 39 19.12 -1.18 6.38
N PRO A 40 20.03 -0.26 6.68
CA PRO A 40 19.79 0.66 7.76
C PRO A 40 18.44 1.29 7.50
N ALA A 41 17.57 1.27 8.50
CA ALA A 41 16.27 1.90 8.43
C ALA A 41 16.48 3.29 7.82
N GLN A 42 15.93 3.52 6.63
CA GLN A 42 16.11 4.81 5.98
C GLN A 42 15.58 5.87 6.96
N PRO A 43 16.31 6.97 7.17
CA PRO A 43 15.89 7.99 8.15
C PRO A 43 14.45 8.49 7.91
N ALA A 44 13.98 8.47 6.67
CA ALA A 44 12.61 8.75 6.30
C ALA A 44 11.58 7.82 6.97
N ALA A 45 11.89 6.55 7.17
CA ALA A 45 10.99 5.60 7.82
C ALA A 45 10.79 5.88 9.31
N ALA A 46 11.74 6.53 9.97
CA ALA A 46 11.64 6.87 11.39
C ALA A 46 10.62 8.00 11.63
N GLU A 47 10.52 8.98 10.73
CA GLU A 47 9.57 10.10 10.83
C GLU A 47 8.13 9.68 10.55
N LEU A 48 7.94 8.60 9.78
CA LEU A 48 6.63 8.09 9.40
C LEU A 48 6.08 7.04 10.38
N ARG A 49 6.87 6.58 11.33
CA ARG A 49 6.43 5.62 12.34
C ARG A 49 5.31 6.18 13.19
N GLY A 50 4.25 5.39 13.36
CA GLY A 50 3.08 5.76 14.14
C GLY A 50 2.05 6.60 13.39
N LYS A 51 2.32 7.00 12.14
CA LYS A 51 1.31 7.60 11.28
C LYS A 51 0.17 6.63 11.03
N LYS A 52 -1.05 7.13 11.00
CA LYS A 52 -2.25 6.32 10.85
C LYS A 52 -2.83 6.42 9.45
N LEU A 53 -2.86 5.29 8.76
CA LEU A 53 -3.36 5.17 7.39
C LEU A 53 -4.73 4.50 7.37
N LEU A 54 -5.59 4.93 6.45
CA LEU A 54 -6.80 4.20 6.08
C LEU A 54 -6.55 3.49 4.74
N LEU A 55 -6.56 2.16 4.77
CA LEU A 55 -6.41 1.33 3.58
C LEU A 55 -7.77 0.88 3.08
N VAL A 56 -8.12 1.25 1.85
CA VAL A 56 -9.39 0.90 1.21
C VAL A 56 -9.12 -0.05 0.04
N GLU A 57 -9.50 -1.31 0.21
CA GLU A 57 -9.28 -2.39 -0.75
C GLU A 57 -10.40 -3.43 -0.57
N ASP A 58 -11.10 -3.78 -1.64
CA ASP A 58 -12.22 -4.73 -1.60
C ASP A 58 -11.75 -6.19 -1.53
N ASN A 59 -10.65 -6.51 -2.20
CA ASN A 59 -10.11 -7.86 -2.19
C ASN A 59 -9.41 -8.17 -0.86
N ALA A 60 -9.92 -9.17 -0.14
CA ALA A 60 -9.40 -9.58 1.17
C ALA A 60 -7.91 -9.93 1.16
N LEU A 61 -7.46 -10.65 0.13
CA LEU A 61 -6.05 -11.06 0.01
C LEU A 61 -5.14 -9.87 -0.24
N ASN A 62 -5.52 -8.98 -1.17
CA ASN A 62 -4.76 -7.75 -1.44
C ASN A 62 -4.72 -6.85 -0.20
N ARG A 63 -5.84 -6.76 0.52
CA ARG A 63 -5.95 -5.98 1.76
C ARG A 63 -5.03 -6.51 2.85
N GLU A 64 -4.97 -7.83 3.05
CA GLU A 64 -4.06 -8.45 4.02
C GLU A 64 -2.59 -8.21 3.66
N LEU A 65 -2.23 -8.43 2.39
CA LEU A 65 -0.86 -8.20 1.91
C LEU A 65 -0.42 -6.74 2.09
N ALA A 66 -1.25 -5.80 1.70
CA ALA A 66 -0.97 -4.38 1.87
C ALA A 66 -0.89 -3.99 3.35
N LEU A 67 -1.76 -4.56 4.19
CA LEU A 67 -1.78 -4.34 5.62
C LEU A 67 -0.47 -4.80 6.29
N GLU A 68 0.03 -5.99 5.96
CA GLU A 68 1.29 -6.51 6.48
C GLU A 68 2.47 -5.62 6.06
N ILE A 69 2.55 -5.29 4.78
CA ILE A 69 3.57 -4.43 4.22
C ILE A 69 3.63 -3.08 4.94
N LEU A 70 2.49 -2.45 5.16
CA LEU A 70 2.39 -1.15 5.83
C LEU A 70 2.73 -1.24 7.32
N LYS A 71 2.32 -2.32 8.00
CA LYS A 71 2.68 -2.56 9.41
C LYS A 71 4.17 -2.79 9.59
N GLU A 72 4.80 -3.55 8.72
CA GLU A 72 6.27 -3.75 8.72
C GLU A 72 7.03 -2.43 8.51
N ALA A 73 6.48 -1.54 7.70
CA ALA A 73 7.01 -0.19 7.52
C ALA A 73 6.82 0.73 8.75
N GLY A 74 6.06 0.30 9.75
CA GLY A 74 5.86 1.00 11.01
C GLY A 74 4.61 1.87 11.08
N PHE A 75 3.68 1.74 10.13
CA PHE A 75 2.40 2.44 10.14
C PHE A 75 1.36 1.76 11.02
N THR A 76 0.44 2.56 11.57
CA THR A 76 -0.82 2.07 12.10
C THR A 76 -1.86 2.10 10.99
N VAL A 77 -2.49 0.97 10.68
CA VAL A 77 -3.39 0.86 9.54
C VAL A 77 -4.79 0.43 9.98
N ASP A 78 -5.78 1.20 9.58
CA ASP A 78 -7.19 0.81 9.62
C ASP A 78 -7.64 0.43 8.20
N THR A 79 -8.60 -0.45 8.06
CA THR A 79 -9.02 -0.98 6.76
C THR A 79 -10.49 -0.71 6.47
N ALA A 80 -10.83 -0.55 5.19
CA ALA A 80 -12.19 -0.52 4.69
C ALA A 80 -12.32 -1.42 3.46
N GLU A 81 -13.45 -2.11 3.34
CA GLU A 81 -13.68 -3.12 2.30
C GLU A 81 -14.32 -2.54 1.04
N ASP A 82 -14.82 -1.32 1.12
CA ASP A 82 -15.39 -0.59 -0.02
C ASP A 82 -15.39 0.92 0.23
N GLY A 83 -15.75 1.67 -0.80
CA GLY A 83 -15.79 3.13 -0.75
C GLY A 83 -16.82 3.69 0.25
N GLU A 84 -17.96 3.03 0.43
CA GLU A 84 -18.97 3.47 1.40
C GLU A 84 -18.46 3.39 2.83
N ILE A 85 -17.80 2.27 3.18
CA ILE A 85 -17.19 2.08 4.50
C ILE A 85 -16.10 3.11 4.74
N ALA A 86 -15.27 3.39 3.72
CA ALA A 86 -14.25 4.43 3.80
C ALA A 86 -14.84 5.80 4.12
N VAL A 87 -15.89 6.20 3.40
CA VAL A 87 -16.60 7.47 3.64
C VAL A 87 -17.23 7.51 5.03
N GLN A 88 -17.85 6.42 5.49
CA GLN A 88 -18.42 6.33 6.83
C GLN A 88 -17.37 6.46 7.92
N LYS A 89 -16.25 5.76 7.77
CA LYS A 89 -15.12 5.87 8.70
C LYS A 89 -14.59 7.30 8.78
N MET A 90 -14.46 7.96 7.63
CA MET A 90 -14.05 9.37 7.60
C MET A 90 -15.06 10.31 8.26
N LYS A 91 -16.36 10.08 8.09
CA LYS A 91 -17.41 10.85 8.77
C LYS A 91 -17.33 10.70 10.29
N GLN A 92 -17.10 9.49 10.78
CA GLN A 92 -17.05 9.16 12.21
C GLN A 92 -15.70 9.46 12.86
N ALA A 93 -14.63 9.53 12.07
CA ALA A 93 -13.29 9.80 12.57
C ALA A 93 -13.18 11.17 13.25
N ALA A 94 -12.36 11.28 14.26
CA ALA A 94 -11.95 12.57 14.79
C ALA A 94 -11.08 13.34 13.77
N PRO A 95 -11.11 14.67 13.75
CA PRO A 95 -10.20 15.46 12.92
C PRO A 95 -8.74 15.08 13.17
N GLY A 96 -8.00 14.77 12.11
CA GLY A 96 -6.61 14.32 12.24
C GLY A 96 -6.42 12.87 12.72
N GLN A 97 -7.49 12.07 12.79
CA GLN A 97 -7.39 10.66 13.17
C GLN A 97 -6.60 9.82 12.17
N TYR A 98 -6.71 10.13 10.89
CA TYR A 98 -5.93 9.53 9.80
C TYR A 98 -5.02 10.58 9.19
N ASP A 99 -3.81 10.15 8.83
CA ASP A 99 -2.80 11.01 8.18
C ASP A 99 -2.87 10.90 6.66
N LEU A 100 -3.36 9.77 6.13
CA LEU A 100 -3.42 9.50 4.70
C LEU A 100 -4.41 8.36 4.39
N ILE A 101 -4.99 8.39 3.19
CA ILE A 101 -5.83 7.31 2.66
C ILE A 101 -5.15 6.68 1.45
N LEU A 102 -5.05 5.35 1.47
CA LEU A 102 -4.74 4.54 0.29
C LEU A 102 -6.04 3.96 -0.24
N MET A 103 -6.46 4.40 -1.43
CA MET A 103 -7.77 4.12 -2.00
C MET A 103 -7.65 3.29 -3.27
N ASP A 104 -8.15 2.05 -3.26
CA ASP A 104 -8.34 1.31 -4.50
C ASP A 104 -9.36 2.02 -5.39
N ILE A 105 -9.10 2.05 -6.68
CA ILE A 105 -10.00 2.66 -7.66
C ILE A 105 -11.15 1.72 -8.00
N GLN A 106 -10.85 0.46 -8.26
CA GLN A 106 -11.81 -0.54 -8.73
C GLN A 106 -12.41 -1.33 -7.58
N MET A 107 -13.53 -0.84 -7.08
CA MET A 107 -14.28 -1.51 -6.01
C MET A 107 -15.77 -1.62 -6.38
N PRO A 108 -16.46 -2.66 -5.90
CA PRO A 108 -17.92 -2.77 -6.06
C PRO A 108 -18.64 -1.70 -5.23
N LYS A 109 -19.90 -1.45 -5.56
CA LYS A 109 -20.83 -0.48 -4.95
C LYS A 109 -20.42 0.97 -5.15
N MET A 110 -19.28 1.38 -4.59
CA MET A 110 -18.73 2.73 -4.72
C MET A 110 -17.26 2.64 -5.08
N ASP A 111 -16.88 3.15 -6.24
CA ASP A 111 -15.48 3.19 -6.67
C ASP A 111 -14.66 4.23 -5.89
N GLY A 112 -13.34 4.15 -6.05
CA GLY A 112 -12.43 5.06 -5.33
C GLY A 112 -12.57 6.52 -5.72
N TYR A 113 -13.01 6.82 -6.94
CA TYR A 113 -13.24 8.19 -7.39
C TYR A 113 -14.44 8.81 -6.70
N GLU A 114 -15.55 8.09 -6.62
CA GLU A 114 -16.77 8.57 -5.95
C GLU A 114 -16.55 8.69 -4.44
N ALA A 115 -15.89 7.70 -3.82
CA ALA A 115 -15.52 7.79 -2.41
C ALA A 115 -14.67 9.03 -2.12
N THR A 116 -13.70 9.33 -2.98
CA THR A 116 -12.87 10.53 -2.85
C THR A 116 -13.69 11.81 -2.95
N ARG A 117 -14.59 11.92 -3.92
CA ARG A 117 -15.48 13.10 -4.05
C ARG A 117 -16.30 13.31 -2.79
N GLN A 118 -16.86 12.25 -2.23
CA GLN A 118 -17.66 12.33 -1.00
C GLN A 118 -16.82 12.72 0.22
N ILE A 119 -15.58 12.23 0.32
CA ILE A 119 -14.65 12.64 1.38
C ILE A 119 -14.28 14.13 1.23
N ARG A 120 -14.01 14.58 0.00
CA ARG A 120 -13.71 15.99 -0.28
C ARG A 120 -14.90 16.92 -0.01
N ALA A 121 -16.11 16.41 -0.07
CA ALA A 121 -17.34 17.15 0.24
C ALA A 121 -17.69 17.19 1.74
N LEU A 122 -16.90 16.58 2.61
CA LEU A 122 -17.14 16.62 4.05
C LEU A 122 -17.00 18.06 4.58
N PRO A 123 -17.84 18.45 5.56
CA PRO A 123 -17.83 19.81 6.09
C PRO A 123 -16.57 20.13 6.91
N ASP A 124 -15.87 19.11 7.41
CA ASP A 124 -14.64 19.28 8.18
C ASP A 124 -13.44 19.39 7.23
N ALA A 125 -12.80 20.55 7.22
CA ALA A 125 -11.67 20.85 6.36
C ALA A 125 -10.46 19.91 6.61
N ALA A 126 -10.24 19.46 7.85
CA ALA A 126 -9.16 18.54 8.17
C ALA A 126 -9.41 17.14 7.58
N LYS A 127 -10.67 16.72 7.51
CA LYS A 127 -11.06 15.45 6.87
C LYS A 127 -11.09 15.56 5.35
N ALA A 128 -11.66 16.64 4.83
CA ALA A 128 -11.75 16.89 3.39
C ALA A 128 -10.38 17.11 2.74
N GLY A 129 -9.43 17.66 3.47
CA GLY A 129 -8.06 17.95 3.00
C GLY A 129 -7.06 16.80 3.19
N ILE A 130 -7.48 15.63 3.70
CA ILE A 130 -6.58 14.50 3.92
C ILE A 130 -5.94 14.05 2.60
N PRO A 131 -4.63 13.74 2.57
CA PRO A 131 -3.99 13.16 1.39
C PRO A 131 -4.63 11.82 1.00
N ILE A 132 -5.03 11.68 -0.26
CA ILE A 132 -5.63 10.46 -0.82
C ILE A 132 -4.81 10.02 -2.02
N PHE A 133 -4.29 8.80 -1.97
CA PHE A 133 -3.54 8.18 -3.05
C PHE A 133 -4.31 7.01 -3.64
N ALA A 134 -4.48 7.03 -4.96
CA ALA A 134 -5.08 5.93 -5.68
C ALA A 134 -4.14 4.73 -5.70
N MET A 135 -4.66 3.55 -5.44
CA MET A 135 -3.98 2.29 -5.75
C MET A 135 -4.53 1.74 -7.07
N THR A 136 -3.66 1.51 -8.04
CA THR A 136 -4.06 1.05 -9.37
C THR A 136 -3.19 -0.13 -9.84
N ALA A 137 -3.84 -1.11 -10.48
CA ALA A 137 -3.12 -2.20 -11.15
C ALA A 137 -2.40 -1.73 -12.43
N ASN A 138 -2.88 -0.64 -13.03
CA ASN A 138 -2.35 -0.07 -14.26
C ASN A 138 -2.11 1.43 -14.05
N ALA A 139 -0.86 1.86 -14.22
CA ALA A 139 -0.47 3.27 -14.12
C ALA A 139 -0.62 3.98 -15.49
N PHE A 140 -1.78 3.89 -16.12
CA PHE A 140 -2.05 4.64 -17.34
C PHE A 140 -2.29 6.13 -17.04
N GLU A 141 -1.90 7.00 -17.96
CA GLU A 141 -2.06 8.44 -17.83
C GLU A 141 -3.53 8.86 -17.63
N GLU A 142 -4.48 8.13 -18.22
CA GLU A 142 -5.92 8.36 -18.04
C GLU A 142 -6.36 8.13 -16.60
N ASP A 143 -5.90 7.06 -15.94
CA ASP A 143 -6.22 6.76 -14.55
C ASP A 143 -5.65 7.81 -13.61
N ARG A 144 -4.43 8.28 -13.89
CA ARG A 144 -3.79 9.36 -13.16
C ARG A 144 -4.60 10.66 -13.26
N GLN A 145 -5.02 11.04 -14.47
CA GLN A 145 -5.81 12.25 -14.68
C GLN A 145 -7.18 12.16 -14.03
N ASN A 146 -7.83 10.99 -14.11
CA ASN A 146 -9.12 10.75 -13.45
C ASN A 146 -9.00 10.81 -11.93
N ALA A 147 -7.94 10.28 -11.37
CA ALA A 147 -7.65 10.38 -9.93
C ALA A 147 -7.50 11.85 -9.49
N LEU A 148 -6.73 12.64 -10.22
CA LEU A 148 -6.55 14.07 -9.93
C LEU A 148 -7.86 14.84 -10.06
N LYS A 149 -8.68 14.56 -11.09
CA LYS A 149 -10.00 15.17 -11.28
C LYS A 149 -10.98 14.83 -10.15
N ALA A 150 -10.88 13.63 -9.58
CA ALA A 150 -11.68 13.21 -8.43
C ALA A 150 -11.25 13.89 -7.11
N GLY A 151 -10.08 14.53 -7.09
CA GLY A 151 -9.52 15.19 -5.92
C GLY A 151 -8.48 14.36 -5.16
N MET A 152 -7.93 13.32 -5.78
CA MET A 152 -6.81 12.57 -5.24
C MET A 152 -5.50 13.34 -5.42
N ASP A 153 -4.54 13.12 -4.52
CA ASP A 153 -3.25 13.82 -4.52
C ASP A 153 -2.19 13.10 -5.36
N GLY A 154 -2.40 11.82 -5.64
CA GLY A 154 -1.48 11.03 -6.46
C GLY A 154 -1.97 9.59 -6.63
N HIS A 155 -1.07 8.74 -7.15
CA HIS A 155 -1.34 7.32 -7.36
C HIS A 155 -0.12 6.47 -7.02
N ILE A 156 -0.38 5.23 -6.66
CA ILE A 156 0.63 4.21 -6.37
C ILE A 156 0.24 2.95 -7.14
N ALA A 157 1.19 2.39 -7.90
CA ALA A 157 0.96 1.15 -8.63
C ALA A 157 0.93 -0.06 -7.70
N LYS A 158 0.04 -1.01 -7.99
CA LYS A 158 0.05 -2.33 -7.37
C LYS A 158 1.02 -3.27 -8.13
N PRO A 159 1.73 -4.17 -7.46
CA PRO A 159 1.83 -4.37 -6.02
C PRO A 159 2.58 -3.22 -5.32
N LEU A 160 2.25 -2.96 -4.04
CA LEU A 160 2.86 -1.88 -3.28
C LEU A 160 4.38 -2.06 -3.17
N ASP A 161 5.14 -1.12 -3.72
CA ASP A 161 6.59 -1.04 -3.56
C ASP A 161 6.93 -0.15 -2.36
N ILE A 162 7.50 -0.73 -1.32
CA ILE A 162 7.78 -0.05 -0.05
C ILE A 162 8.70 1.16 -0.23
N PRO A 163 9.86 1.08 -0.92
CA PRO A 163 10.73 2.22 -1.14
C PRO A 163 10.01 3.40 -1.80
N HIS A 164 9.22 3.13 -2.84
CA HIS A 164 8.45 4.15 -3.53
C HIS A 164 7.34 4.73 -2.64
N LEU A 165 6.60 3.87 -1.94
CA LEU A 165 5.57 4.28 -0.99
C LEU A 165 6.14 5.19 0.10
N LEU A 166 7.24 4.81 0.73
CA LEU A 166 7.89 5.61 1.77
C LEU A 166 8.36 6.97 1.25
N GLN A 167 8.88 7.02 0.03
CA GLN A 167 9.29 8.27 -0.59
C GLN A 167 8.10 9.22 -0.80
N VAL A 168 7.02 8.71 -1.39
CA VAL A 168 5.78 9.48 -1.61
C VAL A 168 5.21 9.98 -0.28
N LEU A 169 5.12 9.09 0.73
CA LEU A 169 4.58 9.44 2.05
C LEU A 169 5.46 10.47 2.77
N THR A 170 6.77 10.38 2.65
CA THR A 170 7.70 11.36 3.22
C THR A 170 7.50 12.73 2.60
N ASP A 171 7.27 12.82 1.30
CA ASP A 171 7.06 14.09 0.60
C ASP A 171 5.73 14.75 0.95
N VAL A 172 4.72 13.95 1.27
CA VAL A 172 3.35 14.43 1.56
C VAL A 172 3.11 14.71 3.04
N LEU A 173 3.74 13.95 3.93
CA LEU A 173 3.51 14.03 5.38
C LEU A 173 4.58 14.87 6.14
N LYS A 174 5.42 15.57 5.41
CA LYS A 174 6.38 16.53 5.98
C LYS A 174 5.72 17.78 6.54
#